data_db0b0b84102dfdff4a1e29a5de914363
#
_entry.id   db0b0b84102dfdff4a1e29a5de914363
#
_cell.length_a   1.000
_cell.length_b   1.000
_cell.length_c   1.000
_cell.angle_alpha   90.00
_cell.angle_beta   90.00
_cell.angle_gamma   90.00
#
_symmetry.space_group_name_H-M   'P 1'
#
loop_
_entity.id
_entity.type
_entity.pdbx_description
1 polymer ?
#
loop_
_entity_poly.entity_id
_entity_poly.type
_entity_poly.pdbx_seq_one_letter_code
_entity_poly.pdbx_strand_id
1 'polypeptide(L)'
;MVASHSGESKVTRRTVMIVEAAGKSQESLQKFFMDRGYRALITQDPERALMRFKTWPRPDLLLVSAQIMQEPVMKLFNSFSRDRYLARVPVLMIGSRKRKQFFIDEAKTDELRKVLLIPFKADTLLSLVESLIDQSKSDE
;
A
#
# COMPACT_ATOMS: atom_id res chain seq x y z
N MET A 1 -9.58 1.99 -33.46
CA MET A 1 -9.40 1.98 -32.88
C MET A 1 -9.08 2.18 -32.20
N VAL A 2 -9.08 2.26 -32.30
CA VAL A 2 -8.65 2.29 -31.61
C VAL A 2 -8.58 2.41 -30.75
N ALA A 3 -8.55 2.26 -30.87
CA ALA A 3 -8.31 2.18 -30.02
C ALA A 3 -8.17 2.13 -29.22
N SER A 4 -8.18 1.91 -29.52
CA SER A 4 -7.85 1.64 -28.77
C SER A 4 -7.43 1.90 -28.02
N HIS A 5 -7.36 1.99 -28.17
CA HIS A 5 -6.77 2.13 -27.37
C HIS A 5 -6.89 2.66 -26.64
N SER A 6 -6.72 2.45 -27.38
CA SER A 6 -6.77 3.38 -26.49
C SER A 6 -7.74 3.37 -25.36
N GLY A 7 -8.63 3.04 -25.47
CA GLY A 7 -9.58 3.04 -24.41
C GLY A 7 -9.07 2.42 -23.15
N GLU A 8 -8.34 1.43 -23.26
CA GLU A 8 -7.95 0.70 -22.09
C GLU A 8 -7.01 1.43 -21.19
N SER A 9 -6.19 2.23 -21.75
CA SER A 9 -5.16 2.86 -20.95
C SER A 9 -5.73 3.70 -19.84
N LYS A 10 -6.82 4.37 -20.09
CA LYS A 10 -7.33 5.30 -19.11
C LYS A 10 -8.05 4.63 -17.95
N VAL A 11 -8.49 3.40 -18.13
CA VAL A 11 -9.19 2.73 -17.05
C VAL A 11 -8.29 1.86 -16.23
N THR A 12 -7.06 1.70 -16.63
CA THR A 12 -6.18 0.74 -15.94
C THR A 12 -5.23 1.35 -14.96
N ARG A 13 -5.38 2.65 -14.71
CA ARG A 13 -4.48 3.32 -13.79
C ARG A 13 -4.76 2.85 -12.36
N ARG A 14 -3.74 2.25 -11.77
CA ARG A 14 -3.83 1.74 -10.40
C ARG A 14 -3.62 2.85 -9.39
N THR A 15 -4.24 2.71 -8.24
CA THR A 15 -4.18 3.71 -7.17
C THR A 15 -3.56 3.10 -5.92
N VAL A 16 -2.53 3.75 -5.40
CA VAL A 16 -1.91 3.37 -4.13
C VAL A 16 -2.26 4.45 -3.11
N MET A 17 -2.76 4.02 -1.95
CA MET A 17 -3.00 4.91 -0.82
C MET A 17 -1.79 4.83 0.10
N ILE A 18 -1.14 5.95 0.37
CA ILE A 18 0.09 5.99 1.15
C ILE A 18 -0.16 6.68 2.48
N VAL A 19 0.18 5.99 3.58
CA VAL A 19 0.15 6.57 4.92
C VAL A 19 1.59 6.76 5.37
N GLU A 20 2.01 8.01 5.49
CA GLU A 20 3.38 8.36 5.90
C GLU A 20 3.34 9.73 6.54
N ALA A 21 4.19 9.94 7.53
CA ALA A 21 4.33 11.27 8.14
C ALA A 21 4.78 12.28 7.09
N ALA A 22 4.29 13.52 7.21
CA ALA A 22 4.64 14.56 6.26
C ALA A 22 6.15 14.76 6.23
N GLY A 23 6.69 15.01 5.04
CA GLY A 23 8.12 15.23 4.87
C GLY A 23 8.63 14.61 3.59
N LYS A 24 9.96 14.51 3.52
CA LYS A 24 10.61 14.02 2.30
C LYS A 24 10.27 12.60 1.95
N SER A 25 10.12 11.72 2.94
CA SER A 25 9.78 10.33 2.68
C SER A 25 8.41 10.23 2.02
N GLN A 26 7.45 11.01 2.50
CA GLN A 26 6.11 11.02 1.93
C GLN A 26 6.16 11.49 0.49
N GLU A 27 6.89 12.58 0.24
CA GLU A 27 7.02 13.13 -1.12
C GLU A 27 7.72 12.15 -2.05
N SER A 28 8.76 11.50 -1.56
CA SER A 28 9.52 10.55 -2.37
C SER A 28 8.68 9.33 -2.75
N LEU A 29 7.90 8.83 -1.82
CA LEU A 29 7.02 7.70 -2.12
C LEU A 29 5.95 8.09 -3.13
N GLN A 30 5.34 9.25 -2.96
CA GLN A 30 4.33 9.71 -3.89
C GLN A 30 4.91 9.85 -5.30
N LYS A 31 6.06 10.52 -5.40
CA LYS A 31 6.72 10.69 -6.70
C LYS A 31 7.11 9.36 -7.31
N PHE A 32 7.62 8.45 -6.51
CA PHE A 32 8.02 7.12 -6.99
C PHE A 32 6.87 6.44 -7.75
N PHE A 33 5.69 6.44 -7.15
CA PHE A 33 4.55 5.78 -7.76
C PHE A 33 3.98 6.57 -8.93
N MET A 34 3.92 7.89 -8.82
CA MET A 34 3.42 8.73 -9.91
C MET A 34 4.28 8.60 -11.15
N ASP A 35 5.60 8.55 -10.97
CA ASP A 35 6.53 8.41 -12.08
C ASP A 35 6.33 7.08 -12.80
N ARG A 36 5.72 6.12 -12.15
CA ARG A 36 5.50 4.78 -12.72
C ARG A 36 4.05 4.53 -13.12
N GLY A 37 3.28 5.60 -13.23
CA GLY A 37 1.93 5.52 -13.78
C GLY A 37 0.82 5.27 -12.78
N TYR A 38 1.12 5.25 -11.50
CA TYR A 38 0.10 5.06 -10.48
C TYR A 38 -0.52 6.38 -10.07
N ARG A 39 -1.77 6.33 -9.64
CA ARG A 39 -2.30 7.41 -8.83
C ARG A 39 -1.80 7.18 -7.40
N ALA A 40 -1.30 8.22 -6.78
CA ALA A 40 -0.78 8.09 -5.42
C ALA A 40 -1.49 9.08 -4.51
N LEU A 41 -2.36 8.55 -3.67
CA LEU A 41 -3.05 9.34 -2.66
C LEU A 41 -2.23 9.28 -1.39
N ILE A 42 -2.12 10.40 -0.67
CA ILE A 42 -1.31 10.41 0.54
C ILE A 42 -2.08 11.01 1.70
N THR A 43 -1.78 10.51 2.90
CA THR A 43 -2.27 11.08 4.14
C THR A 43 -1.30 10.69 5.25
N GLN A 44 -1.26 11.48 6.31
CA GLN A 44 -0.53 11.09 7.51
C GLN A 44 -1.47 10.53 8.57
N ASP A 45 -2.76 10.45 8.27
CA ASP A 45 -3.78 10.02 9.22
C ASP A 45 -4.28 8.62 8.90
N PRO A 46 -3.95 7.60 9.73
CA PRO A 46 -4.42 6.23 9.49
C PRO A 46 -5.94 6.12 9.42
N GLU A 47 -6.67 6.92 10.18
CA GLU A 47 -8.12 6.89 10.15
C GLU A 47 -8.68 7.33 8.79
N ARG A 48 -8.07 8.36 8.22
CA ARG A 48 -8.49 8.82 6.89
C ARG A 48 -8.23 7.76 5.84
N ALA A 49 -7.10 7.07 5.96
CA ALA A 49 -6.79 6.00 5.03
C ALA A 49 -7.84 4.89 5.12
N LEU A 50 -8.18 4.49 6.35
CA LEU A 50 -9.19 3.46 6.55
C LEU A 50 -10.52 3.85 5.91
N MET A 51 -10.95 5.09 6.14
CA MET A 51 -12.20 5.58 5.56
C MET A 51 -12.17 5.57 4.04
N ARG A 52 -11.01 5.84 3.47
CA ARG A 52 -10.89 5.85 2.02
C ARG A 52 -11.14 4.46 1.41
N PHE A 53 -10.81 3.41 2.14
CA PHE A 53 -11.07 2.05 1.68
C PHE A 53 -12.52 1.62 1.88
N LYS A 54 -13.29 2.39 2.61
CA LYS A 54 -14.72 2.13 2.77
C LYS A 54 -15.57 2.95 1.80
N THR A 55 -14.92 3.71 0.93
CA THR A 55 -15.58 4.56 -0.07
C THR A 55 -15.18 4.09 -1.46
N TRP A 56 -16.13 3.92 -2.35
CA TRP A 56 -15.84 3.48 -3.72
C TRP A 56 -15.64 4.68 -4.63
N PRO A 57 -14.74 4.62 -5.61
CA PRO A 57 -13.88 3.45 -5.90
C PRO A 57 -12.73 3.37 -4.89
N ARG A 58 -12.38 2.15 -4.55
CA ARG A 58 -11.30 1.88 -3.60
C ARG A 58 -9.94 2.03 -4.25
N PRO A 59 -8.93 2.44 -3.48
CA PRO A 59 -7.55 2.25 -3.93
C PRO A 59 -7.23 0.77 -4.09
N ASP A 60 -6.22 0.47 -4.90
CA ASP A 60 -5.84 -0.91 -5.19
C ASP A 60 -4.93 -1.51 -4.12
N LEU A 61 -4.23 -0.68 -3.38
CA LEU A 61 -3.29 -1.14 -2.36
C LEU A 61 -3.09 -0.04 -1.31
N LEU A 62 -2.90 -0.47 -0.07
CA LEU A 62 -2.52 0.43 1.02
C LEU A 62 -1.05 0.24 1.33
N LEU A 63 -0.28 1.32 1.28
CA LEU A 63 1.12 1.33 1.66
C LEU A 63 1.26 2.17 2.93
N VAL A 64 1.75 1.56 4.00
CA VAL A 64 1.91 2.27 5.27
C VAL A 64 3.37 2.26 5.69
N SER A 65 3.83 3.39 6.22
CA SER A 65 5.18 3.50 6.73
C SER A 65 5.17 3.53 8.25
N ALA A 66 5.89 2.61 8.85
CA ALA A 66 5.98 2.50 10.30
C ALA A 66 7.26 3.12 10.84
N GLN A 67 7.87 4.05 10.11
CA GLN A 67 9.13 4.64 10.55
C GLN A 67 8.92 5.62 11.71
N ILE A 68 7.81 6.35 11.70
CA ILE A 68 7.53 7.34 12.73
C ILE A 68 6.28 6.97 13.52
N MET A 69 5.19 6.67 12.83
CA MET A 69 3.91 6.37 13.48
C MET A 69 3.73 4.86 13.66
N GLN A 70 4.60 4.25 14.47
CA GLN A 70 4.66 2.79 14.54
C GLN A 70 3.37 2.15 15.04
N GLU A 71 2.85 2.60 16.17
CA GLU A 71 1.68 1.94 16.74
C GLU A 71 0.38 2.16 15.97
N PRO A 72 0.04 3.40 15.59
CA PRO A 72 -1.17 3.60 14.81
C PRO A 72 -1.13 2.88 13.46
N VAL A 73 0.05 2.83 12.84
CA VAL A 73 0.22 2.17 11.56
C VAL A 73 0.10 0.65 11.70
N MET A 74 0.69 0.10 12.77
CA MET A 74 0.58 -1.33 13.02
C MET A 74 -0.88 -1.73 13.27
N LYS A 75 -1.60 -0.92 14.01
CA LYS A 75 -3.00 -1.16 14.27
C LYS A 75 -3.82 -1.15 12.99
N LEU A 76 -3.56 -0.16 12.13
CA LEU A 76 -4.21 -0.06 10.84
C LEU A 76 -3.91 -1.29 9.99
N PHE A 77 -2.62 -1.64 9.88
CA PHE A 77 -2.19 -2.80 9.11
C PHE A 77 -2.93 -4.07 9.55
N ASN A 78 -2.97 -4.29 10.86
CA ASN A 78 -3.57 -5.51 11.40
C ASN A 78 -5.09 -5.54 11.29
N SER A 79 -5.74 -4.40 11.13
CA SER A 79 -7.18 -4.37 11.07
C SER A 79 -7.73 -4.91 9.75
N PHE A 80 -6.95 -4.84 8.67
CA PHE A 80 -7.45 -5.22 7.35
C PHE A 80 -7.77 -6.70 7.22
N SER A 81 -6.96 -7.56 7.82
CA SER A 81 -7.20 -9.00 7.71
C SER A 81 -8.42 -9.45 8.53
N ARG A 82 -8.82 -8.67 9.52
CA ARG A 82 -9.94 -9.01 10.38
C ARG A 82 -11.29 -8.49 9.90
N ASP A 83 -11.26 -7.53 8.99
CA ASP A 83 -12.47 -6.91 8.48
C ASP A 83 -12.87 -7.61 7.18
N ARG A 84 -14.04 -8.25 7.17
CA ARG A 84 -14.45 -9.04 6.00
C ARG A 84 -14.55 -8.21 4.72
N TYR A 85 -14.82 -6.92 4.84
CA TYR A 85 -14.92 -6.04 3.67
C TYR A 85 -13.56 -5.59 3.16
N LEU A 86 -12.54 -5.69 3.98
CA LEU A 86 -11.19 -5.23 3.64
C LEU A 86 -10.21 -6.38 3.47
N ALA A 87 -10.66 -7.62 3.68
CA ALA A 87 -9.76 -8.77 3.69
C ALA A 87 -9.08 -9.03 2.35
N ARG A 88 -9.67 -8.52 1.25
CA ARG A 88 -9.08 -8.69 -0.08
C ARG A 88 -8.17 -7.54 -0.48
N VAL A 89 -8.05 -6.51 0.35
CA VAL A 89 -7.20 -5.35 0.06
C VAL A 89 -5.75 -5.68 0.42
N PRO A 90 -4.82 -5.57 -0.53
CA PRO A 90 -3.42 -5.79 -0.18
C PRO A 90 -2.86 -4.62 0.62
N VAL A 91 -2.05 -4.94 1.61
CA VAL A 91 -1.41 -3.92 2.46
C VAL A 91 0.07 -4.22 2.54
N LEU A 92 0.88 -3.20 2.31
CA LEU A 92 2.33 -3.31 2.43
C LEU A 92 2.80 -2.32 3.48
N MET A 93 3.51 -2.83 4.49
CA MET A 93 4.07 -1.99 5.54
C MET A 93 5.57 -1.89 5.37
N ILE A 94 6.08 -0.67 5.42
CA ILE A 94 7.52 -0.40 5.36
C ILE A 94 8.01 -0.10 6.77
N GLY A 95 9.10 -0.76 7.17
CA GLY A 95 9.66 -0.54 8.50
C GLY A 95 11.17 -0.69 8.51
N SER A 96 11.77 -0.24 9.60
CA SER A 96 13.22 -0.31 9.77
C SER A 96 13.66 -1.73 10.09
N ARG A 97 14.74 -2.17 9.45
CA ARG A 97 15.35 -3.48 9.76
C ARG A 97 15.77 -3.56 11.22
N LYS A 98 16.07 -2.43 11.82
CA LYS A 98 16.43 -2.39 13.24
C LYS A 98 15.28 -2.84 14.15
N ARG A 99 14.06 -2.77 13.66
CA ARG A 99 12.88 -3.17 14.41
C ARG A 99 12.29 -4.47 13.86
N LYS A 100 13.10 -5.27 13.19
CA LYS A 100 12.64 -6.50 12.53
C LYS A 100 11.84 -7.40 13.48
N GLN A 101 12.34 -7.59 14.70
CA GLN A 101 11.65 -8.47 15.64
C GLN A 101 10.28 -7.94 16.02
N PHE A 102 10.17 -6.64 16.17
CA PHE A 102 8.87 -6.01 16.44
C PHE A 102 7.86 -6.36 15.34
N PHE A 103 8.28 -6.26 14.08
CA PHE A 103 7.38 -6.59 12.98
C PHE A 103 7.04 -8.06 12.92
N ILE A 104 8.01 -8.92 13.20
CA ILE A 104 7.75 -10.37 13.24
C ILE A 104 6.72 -10.70 14.31
N ASP A 105 6.85 -10.08 15.47
CA ASP A 105 5.99 -10.39 16.61
C ASP A 105 4.59 -9.78 16.48
N GLU A 106 4.48 -8.58 15.93
CA GLU A 106 3.25 -7.81 15.99
C GLU A 106 2.45 -7.77 14.68
N ALA A 107 3.10 -7.89 13.53
CA ALA A 107 2.41 -7.73 12.27
C ALA A 107 1.70 -9.02 11.85
N LYS A 108 0.41 -8.91 11.55
CA LYS A 108 -0.38 -10.05 11.07
C LYS A 108 -0.24 -10.15 9.55
N THR A 109 0.79 -10.85 9.11
CA THR A 109 1.06 -11.01 7.68
C THR A 109 0.33 -12.22 7.11
N ASP A 110 0.04 -12.15 5.81
CA ASP A 110 -0.54 -13.26 5.07
C ASP A 110 -0.24 -13.05 3.58
N GLU A 111 -1.00 -13.68 2.69
CA GLU A 111 -0.74 -13.59 1.25
C GLU A 111 -0.87 -12.16 0.72
N LEU A 112 -1.74 -11.36 1.30
CA LEU A 112 -2.01 -10.00 0.84
C LEU A 112 -1.43 -8.92 1.76
N ARG A 113 -0.92 -9.27 2.94
CA ARG A 113 -0.36 -8.31 3.89
C ARG A 113 1.09 -8.67 4.15
N LYS A 114 2.00 -7.79 3.72
CA LYS A 114 3.43 -8.03 3.80
C LYS A 114 4.16 -6.87 4.45
N VAL A 115 5.36 -7.15 4.95
CA VAL A 115 6.25 -6.13 5.51
C VAL A 115 7.52 -6.10 4.67
N LEU A 116 7.96 -4.90 4.31
CA LEU A 116 9.21 -4.69 3.58
C LEU A 116 10.14 -3.86 4.44
N LEU A 117 11.32 -4.39 4.72
CA LEU A 117 12.24 -3.73 5.64
C LEU A 117 13.25 -2.86 4.89
N ILE A 118 13.50 -1.67 5.44
CA ILE A 118 14.48 -0.73 4.93
C ILE A 118 15.86 -1.14 5.44
N PRO A 119 16.91 -1.14 4.59
CA PRO A 119 16.92 -0.66 3.20
C PRO A 119 16.46 -1.71 2.20
N PHE A 120 15.84 -1.23 1.12
CA PHE A 120 15.42 -2.11 0.02
C PHE A 120 15.67 -1.37 -1.30
N LYS A 121 15.68 -2.13 -2.39
CA LYS A 121 15.83 -1.54 -3.72
C LYS A 121 14.50 -1.09 -4.25
N ALA A 122 14.49 -0.04 -5.06
CA ALA A 122 13.27 0.47 -5.67
C ALA A 122 12.54 -0.61 -6.47
N ASP A 123 13.28 -1.44 -7.20
CA ASP A 123 12.69 -2.52 -7.97
C ASP A 123 11.97 -3.53 -7.08
N THR A 124 12.50 -3.79 -5.89
CA THR A 124 11.87 -4.70 -4.95
C THR A 124 10.53 -4.16 -4.50
N LEU A 125 10.47 -2.87 -4.20
CA LEU A 125 9.22 -2.24 -3.80
C LEU A 125 8.18 -2.35 -4.92
N LEU A 126 8.57 -1.98 -6.13
CA LEU A 126 7.65 -2.00 -7.26
C LEU A 126 7.15 -3.41 -7.56
N SER A 127 8.06 -4.38 -7.59
CA SER A 127 7.68 -5.77 -7.85
C SER A 127 6.71 -6.31 -6.81
N LEU A 128 6.95 -5.96 -5.55
CA LEU A 128 6.10 -6.44 -4.48
C LEU A 128 4.71 -5.81 -4.56
N VAL A 129 4.64 -4.51 -4.86
CA VAL A 129 3.36 -3.83 -5.01
C VAL A 129 2.56 -4.45 -6.17
N GLU A 130 3.22 -4.65 -7.32
CA GLU A 130 2.55 -5.24 -8.46
C GLU A 130 2.07 -6.66 -8.17
N SER A 131 2.91 -7.44 -7.51
CA SER A 131 2.56 -8.81 -7.16
C SER A 131 1.37 -8.85 -6.21
N LEU A 132 1.34 -7.97 -5.23
CA LEU A 132 0.23 -7.94 -4.26
C LEU A 132 -1.09 -7.53 -4.93
N ILE A 133 -1.05 -6.55 -5.81
CA ILE A 133 -2.25 -6.12 -6.52
C ILE A 133 -2.75 -7.25 -7.41
N ASP A 134 -1.85 -7.89 -8.14
CA ASP A 134 -2.23 -9.01 -9.01
C ASP A 134 -2.82 -10.17 -8.21
N GLN A 135 -2.22 -10.48 -7.06
CA GLN A 135 -2.70 -11.54 -6.20
C GLN A 135 -4.12 -11.25 -5.71
N SER A 136 -4.39 -10.01 -5.36
CA SER A 136 -5.70 -9.63 -4.85
C SER A 136 -6.78 -9.78 -5.92
N LYS A 137 -6.42 -9.61 -7.18
CA LYS A 137 -7.38 -9.70 -8.28
C LYS A 137 -7.55 -11.11 -8.81
N SER A 138 -6.49 -11.90 -8.76
CA SER A 138 -6.54 -13.26 -9.32
C SER A 138 -7.42 -14.18 -8.48
N ASP A 139 -7.68 -13.84 -7.24
CA ASP A 139 -8.50 -14.66 -6.35
C ASP A 139 -9.99 -14.29 -6.43
N GLU A 140 -10.32 -13.35 -7.27
CA GLU A 140 -11.73 -12.98 -7.49
C GLU A 140 -12.44 -13.90 -8.50
#